data_db173c1b89e6b7e002f18bf0c82fcb88
#
_entry.id   db173c1b89e6b7e002f18bf0c82fcb88
#
_cell.length_a   1.000
_cell.length_b   1.000
_cell.length_c   1.000
_cell.angle_alpha   90.00
_cell.angle_beta   90.00
_cell.angle_gamma   90.00
#
_symmetry.space_group_name_H-M   'P 1'
#
loop_
_entity.id
_entity.type
_entity.pdbx_description
1 polymer ?
#
loop_
_entity_poly.entity_id
_entity_poly.type
_entity_poly.pdbx_seq_one_letter_code
_entity_poly.pdbx_strand_id
1 'polypeptide(L)'
;MNTHKAFILGVALLSTIGVKAQFAIDNYKAVFTSSPQHVPTTKTPDAPLAGNGDIGITMGGTPDKLCFYIGKNDFWRAYPVYPGGIALPGGLDIEIKELQGATYYAEQLPGSAE
;
A
#
# COMPACT_ATOMS: atom_id res chain seq x y z
N MET A 1 41.92 19.17 22.61
CA MET A 1 40.92 19.10 21.52
C MET A 1 39.57 19.14 22.17
N ASN A 2 38.78 20.18 21.89
CA ASN A 2 37.54 20.45 22.64
C ASN A 2 36.49 19.36 22.37
N THR A 3 36.03 18.70 23.41
CA THR A 3 35.03 17.66 23.41
C THR A 3 33.72 18.11 22.73
N HIS A 4 33.39 19.41 22.75
CA HIS A 4 32.24 19.98 22.08
C HIS A 4 32.31 19.90 20.53
N LYS A 5 33.50 20.02 19.94
CA LYS A 5 33.66 19.91 18.48
C LYS A 5 33.46 18.48 17.97
N ALA A 6 33.89 17.48 18.77
CA ALA A 6 33.68 16.07 18.45
C ALA A 6 32.20 15.66 18.53
N PHE A 7 31.45 16.23 19.47
CA PHE A 7 30.02 15.96 19.64
C PHE A 7 29.19 16.54 18.48
N ILE A 8 29.47 17.76 18.04
CA ILE A 8 28.79 18.39 16.89
C ILE A 8 29.06 17.62 15.59
N LEU A 9 30.28 17.12 15.39
CA LEU A 9 30.63 16.31 14.21
C LEU A 9 29.89 14.98 14.21
N GLY A 10 29.72 14.33 15.36
CA GLY A 10 28.99 13.08 15.51
C GLY A 10 27.50 13.23 15.23
N VAL A 11 26.86 14.28 15.68
CA VAL A 11 25.44 14.58 15.42
C VAL A 11 25.19 14.92 13.96
N ALA A 12 26.09 15.67 13.32
CA ALA A 12 26.01 15.98 11.89
C ALA A 12 26.15 14.72 10.99
N LEU A 13 26.96 13.74 11.39
CA LEU A 13 27.10 12.48 10.63
C LEU A 13 25.86 11.58 10.76
N LEU A 14 25.19 11.55 11.90
CA LEU A 14 23.97 10.76 12.11
C LEU A 14 22.79 11.30 11.31
N SER A 15 22.69 12.62 11.10
CA SER A 15 21.61 13.23 10.34
C SER A 15 21.68 12.96 8.83
N THR A 16 22.86 12.68 8.29
CA THR A 16 23.05 12.40 6.85
C THR A 16 22.70 10.98 6.44
N ILE A 17 22.66 10.02 7.39
CA ILE A 17 22.33 8.63 7.09
C ILE A 17 20.83 8.46 6.86
N GLY A 18 19.97 9.19 7.58
CA GLY A 18 18.52 9.12 7.43
C GLY A 18 18.03 9.61 6.06
N VAL A 19 18.64 10.67 5.53
CA VAL A 19 18.25 11.25 4.23
C VAL A 19 18.54 10.31 3.06
N LYS A 20 19.63 9.55 3.10
CA LYS A 20 19.97 8.59 2.03
C LYS A 20 19.04 7.38 2.00
N ALA A 21 18.50 6.95 3.12
CA ALA A 21 17.56 5.84 3.18
C ALA A 21 16.21 6.22 2.53
N GLN A 22 15.72 7.43 2.74
CA GLN A 22 14.49 7.93 2.15
C GLN A 22 14.59 7.96 0.61
N PHE A 23 15.65 8.54 0.06
CA PHE A 23 15.87 8.59 -1.38
C PHE A 23 16.03 7.22 -2.04
N ALA A 24 16.50 6.20 -1.30
CA ALA A 24 16.61 4.85 -1.82
C ALA A 24 15.24 4.19 -1.99
N ILE A 25 14.29 4.42 -1.07
CA ILE A 25 12.95 3.85 -1.10
C ILE A 25 12.12 4.45 -2.26
N ASP A 26 12.27 5.73 -2.54
CA ASP A 26 11.53 6.45 -3.59
C ASP A 26 11.77 5.90 -5.01
N ASN A 27 12.87 5.15 -5.19
CA ASN A 27 13.20 4.51 -6.46
C ASN A 27 12.57 3.12 -6.65
N TYR A 28 11.95 2.56 -5.61
CA TYR A 28 11.30 1.25 -5.70
C TYR A 28 9.83 1.42 -6.00
N LYS A 29 9.35 0.64 -6.97
CA LYS A 29 7.94 0.54 -7.31
C LYS A 29 7.57 -0.92 -7.56
N ALA A 30 6.35 -1.29 -7.23
CA ALA A 30 5.78 -2.55 -7.66
C ALA A 30 5.07 -2.35 -9.00
N VAL A 31 5.25 -3.29 -9.92
CA VAL A 31 4.63 -3.27 -11.25
C VAL A 31 3.78 -4.51 -11.42
N PHE A 32 2.53 -4.32 -11.79
CA PHE A 32 1.54 -5.37 -12.04
C PHE A 32 1.15 -5.32 -13.51
N THR A 33 1.39 -6.40 -14.24
CA THR A 33 1.14 -6.51 -15.69
C THR A 33 -0.03 -7.41 -16.05
N SER A 34 -0.70 -7.95 -15.05
CA SER A 34 -1.90 -8.78 -15.21
C SER A 34 -2.94 -8.43 -14.15
N SER A 35 -4.20 -8.59 -14.49
CA SER A 35 -5.29 -8.42 -13.53
C SER A 35 -5.12 -9.35 -12.34
N PRO A 36 -5.35 -8.85 -11.10
CA PRO A 36 -5.25 -9.65 -9.89
C PRO A 36 -6.16 -10.88 -9.92
N GLN A 37 -5.63 -12.01 -9.45
CA GLN A 37 -6.35 -13.28 -9.37
C GLN A 37 -6.74 -13.66 -7.94
N HIS A 38 -6.11 -13.03 -6.95
CA HIS A 38 -6.25 -13.33 -5.53
C HIS A 38 -6.80 -12.14 -4.72
N VAL A 39 -7.82 -11.47 -5.27
CA VAL A 39 -8.52 -10.37 -4.58
C VAL A 39 -10.02 -10.46 -4.88
N PRO A 40 -10.91 -10.54 -3.86
CA PRO A 40 -10.62 -10.72 -2.44
C PRO A 40 -10.30 -12.19 -2.09
N THR A 41 -9.41 -12.40 -1.13
CA THR A 41 -9.04 -13.75 -0.71
C THR A 41 -8.48 -13.77 0.72
N THR A 42 -8.41 -14.96 1.32
CA THR A 42 -7.69 -15.20 2.58
C THR A 42 -6.19 -15.43 2.39
N LYS A 43 -5.72 -15.47 1.14
CA LYS A 43 -4.30 -15.57 0.78
C LYS A 43 -3.70 -14.18 0.60
N THR A 44 -2.40 -14.14 0.34
CA THR A 44 -1.71 -12.88 0.00
C THR A 44 -2.30 -12.30 -1.29
N PRO A 45 -2.78 -11.06 -1.27
CA PRO A 45 -3.29 -10.41 -2.47
C PRO A 45 -2.15 -10.13 -3.47
N ASP A 46 -2.45 -10.28 -4.74
CA ASP A 46 -1.56 -10.02 -5.88
C ASP A 46 -1.93 -8.70 -6.59
N ALA A 47 -2.34 -7.71 -5.83
CA ALA A 47 -2.90 -6.45 -6.31
C ALA A 47 -2.20 -5.23 -5.72
N PRO A 48 -2.27 -4.07 -6.38
CA PRO A 48 -1.83 -2.81 -5.79
C PRO A 48 -2.54 -2.52 -4.47
N LEU A 49 -1.77 -2.05 -3.49
CA LEU A 49 -2.24 -1.67 -2.16
C LEU A 49 -1.95 -0.20 -1.91
N ALA A 50 -2.92 0.52 -1.39
CA ALA A 50 -2.74 1.88 -0.89
C ALA A 50 -3.32 2.00 0.51
N GLY A 51 -2.76 2.88 1.33
CA GLY A 51 -3.27 3.10 2.68
C GLY A 51 -2.45 4.11 3.46
N ASN A 52 -3.01 4.57 4.56
CA ASN A 52 -2.40 5.54 5.46
C ASN A 52 -2.20 5.01 6.89
N GLY A 53 -2.30 3.68 7.09
CA GLY A 53 -2.20 3.03 8.38
C GLY A 53 -3.55 2.88 9.11
N ASP A 54 -4.56 3.67 8.79
CA ASP A 54 -5.92 3.54 9.32
C ASP A 54 -6.87 2.90 8.29
N ILE A 55 -6.84 3.39 7.06
CA ILE A 55 -7.60 2.86 5.93
C ILE A 55 -6.64 2.22 4.94
N GLY A 56 -6.98 1.02 4.48
CA GLY A 56 -6.31 0.32 3.39
C GLY A 56 -7.26 0.09 2.23
N ILE A 57 -6.76 0.19 1.01
CA ILE A 57 -7.51 -0.08 -0.22
C ILE A 57 -6.69 -1.04 -1.08
N THR A 58 -7.33 -2.07 -1.61
CA THR A 58 -6.75 -2.89 -2.67
C THR A 58 -7.67 -2.89 -3.88
N MET A 59 -7.08 -2.99 -5.06
CA MET A 59 -7.80 -2.98 -6.32
C MET A 59 -7.75 -4.37 -6.96
N GLY A 60 -8.92 -4.88 -7.34
CA GLY A 60 -9.08 -6.12 -8.11
C GLY A 60 -9.85 -5.89 -9.40
N GLY A 61 -10.18 -6.97 -10.08
CA GLY A 61 -10.97 -6.96 -11.30
C GLY A 61 -10.16 -6.76 -12.57
N THR A 62 -10.86 -6.48 -13.66
CA THR A 62 -10.32 -6.27 -15.01
C THR A 62 -10.35 -4.78 -15.37
N PRO A 63 -9.66 -4.34 -16.45
CA PRO A 63 -9.67 -2.92 -16.85
C PRO A 63 -11.06 -2.34 -17.08
N ASP A 64 -11.98 -3.13 -17.59
CA ASP A 64 -13.38 -2.75 -17.85
C ASP A 64 -14.27 -2.84 -16.59
N LYS A 65 -13.84 -3.57 -15.57
CA LYS A 65 -14.54 -3.72 -14.30
C LYS A 65 -13.58 -3.71 -13.12
N LEU A 66 -13.30 -2.54 -12.61
CA LEU A 66 -12.43 -2.33 -11.44
C LEU A 66 -13.23 -2.50 -10.15
N CYS A 67 -12.71 -3.28 -9.23
CA CYS A 67 -13.29 -3.53 -7.92
C CYS A 67 -12.32 -3.04 -6.84
N PHE A 68 -12.73 -2.10 -6.01
CA PHE A 68 -11.95 -1.60 -4.89
C PHE A 68 -12.49 -2.18 -3.59
N TYR A 69 -11.61 -2.75 -2.79
CA TYR A 69 -11.93 -3.29 -1.48
C TYR A 69 -11.31 -2.38 -0.42
N ILE A 70 -12.14 -1.90 0.51
CA ILE A 70 -11.75 -0.94 1.53
C ILE A 70 -11.71 -1.65 2.87
N GLY A 71 -10.56 -1.60 3.53
CA GLY A 71 -10.34 -2.09 4.89
C GLY A 71 -10.12 -0.93 5.85
N LYS A 72 -10.55 -1.08 7.10
CA LYS A 72 -10.27 -0.13 8.17
C LYS A 72 -9.70 -0.86 9.37
N ASN A 73 -8.62 -0.34 9.92
CA ASN A 73 -7.80 -1.01 10.93
C ASN A 73 -8.58 -1.34 12.23
N ASP A 74 -9.49 -0.48 12.64
CA ASP A 74 -10.31 -0.64 13.86
C ASP A 74 -11.71 -1.23 13.60
N PHE A 75 -12.02 -1.63 12.35
CA PHE A 75 -13.32 -2.21 12.01
C PHE A 75 -13.30 -3.73 12.17
N TRP A 76 -13.50 -4.17 13.42
CA TRP A 76 -13.46 -5.58 13.79
C TRP A 76 -14.83 -6.21 13.82
N ARG A 77 -14.92 -7.42 13.29
CA ARG A 77 -16.09 -8.27 13.47
C ARG A 77 -16.05 -8.88 14.87
N ALA A 78 -17.07 -8.57 15.69
CA ALA A 78 -17.19 -9.13 17.01
C ALA A 78 -17.50 -10.63 16.97
N TYR A 79 -16.90 -11.38 17.92
CA TYR A 79 -17.27 -12.74 18.24
C TYR A 79 -18.79 -12.81 18.62
N PRO A 80 -19.58 -13.90 18.40
CA PRO A 80 -19.07 -15.28 18.30
C PRO A 80 -19.02 -15.89 16.88
N VAL A 81 -19.14 -15.13 15.83
CA VAL A 81 -19.13 -15.68 14.47
C VAL A 81 -17.70 -15.88 14.01
N TYR A 82 -17.25 -17.12 13.94
CA TYR A 82 -15.93 -17.45 13.41
C TYR A 82 -15.93 -17.42 11.87
N PRO A 83 -14.82 -16.98 11.26
CA PRO A 83 -13.65 -16.39 11.88
C PRO A 83 -13.85 -14.91 12.22
N GLY A 84 -13.54 -14.54 13.47
CA GLY A 84 -13.39 -13.15 13.85
C GLY A 84 -12.22 -12.51 13.09
N GLY A 85 -12.20 -11.20 12.97
CA GLY A 85 -11.14 -10.47 12.31
C GLY A 85 -11.57 -9.10 11.82
N ILE A 86 -10.69 -8.43 11.09
CA ILE A 86 -10.98 -7.15 10.45
C ILE A 86 -12.05 -7.41 9.37
N ALA A 87 -13.16 -6.70 9.46
CA ALA A 87 -14.19 -6.73 8.44
C ALA A 87 -13.90 -5.70 7.36
N LEU A 88 -14.31 -5.99 6.13
CA LEU A 88 -14.31 -4.99 5.06
C LEU A 88 -15.54 -4.08 5.24
N PRO A 89 -15.38 -2.78 5.52
CA PRO A 89 -16.50 -1.86 5.66
C PRO A 89 -17.23 -1.62 4.34
N GLY A 90 -16.57 -1.86 3.20
CA GLY A 90 -17.20 -1.70 1.91
C GLY A 90 -16.24 -1.88 0.74
N GLY A 91 -16.76 -1.61 -0.44
CA GLY A 91 -16.05 -1.61 -1.70
C GLY A 91 -16.74 -0.70 -2.71
N LEU A 92 -16.06 -0.50 -3.82
CA LEU A 92 -16.55 0.29 -4.95
C LEU A 92 -16.27 -0.50 -6.24
N ASP A 93 -17.30 -0.70 -7.04
CA ASP A 93 -17.19 -1.26 -8.39
C ASP A 93 -17.33 -0.13 -9.40
N ILE A 94 -16.41 -0.06 -10.36
CA ILE A 94 -16.44 0.88 -11.48
C ILE A 94 -16.46 0.08 -12.78
N GLU A 95 -17.48 0.23 -13.57
CA GLU A 95 -17.63 -0.42 -14.88
C GLU A 95 -17.41 0.60 -15.99
N ILE A 96 -16.44 0.32 -16.89
CA ILE A 96 -16.05 1.17 -18.01
C ILE A 96 -16.03 0.29 -19.26
N LYS A 97 -17.15 0.25 -19.98
CA LYS A 97 -17.34 -0.66 -21.13
C LYS A 97 -16.35 -0.43 -22.27
N GLU A 98 -15.87 0.79 -22.42
CA GLU A 98 -14.88 1.19 -23.44
C GLU A 98 -13.52 0.54 -23.23
N LEU A 99 -13.23 0.05 -22.02
CA LEU A 99 -11.98 -0.64 -21.69
C LEU A 99 -12.06 -2.16 -21.80
N GLN A 100 -13.13 -2.70 -22.36
CA GLN A 100 -13.25 -4.13 -22.59
C GLN A 100 -12.13 -4.65 -23.49
N GLY A 101 -11.36 -5.64 -23.01
CA GLY A 101 -10.20 -6.17 -23.72
C GLY A 101 -8.93 -5.33 -23.65
N ALA A 102 -8.91 -4.26 -22.89
CA ALA A 102 -7.70 -3.47 -22.66
C ALA A 102 -6.66 -4.25 -21.84
N THR A 103 -5.39 -3.90 -22.04
CA THR A 103 -4.27 -4.50 -21.28
C THR A 103 -4.23 -3.90 -19.87
N TYR A 104 -4.09 -4.75 -18.86
CA TYR A 104 -3.91 -4.33 -17.48
C TYR A 104 -2.46 -3.90 -17.24
N TYR A 105 -2.29 -2.72 -16.66
CA TYR A 105 -1.01 -2.24 -16.16
C TYR A 105 -1.24 -1.32 -14.96
N ALA A 106 -0.58 -1.62 -13.85
CA ALA A 106 -0.63 -0.77 -12.66
C ALA A 106 0.75 -0.64 -12.03
N GLU A 107 1.04 0.53 -11.49
CA GLU A 107 2.23 0.80 -10.69
C GLU A 107 1.81 1.25 -9.29
N GLN A 108 2.45 0.66 -8.30
CA GLN A 108 2.37 1.10 -6.92
C GLN A 108 3.67 1.80 -6.55
N LEU A 109 3.58 3.08 -6.25
CA LEU A 109 4.69 3.88 -5.76
C LEU A 109 4.84 3.70 -4.24
N PRO A 110 6.06 3.88 -3.68
CA PRO A 110 6.24 3.97 -2.25
C PRO A 110 5.39 5.11 -1.68
N GLY A 111 4.79 4.90 -0.52
CA GLY A 111 4.08 5.98 0.17
C GLY A 111 5.06 7.09 0.58
N SER A 112 4.75 8.34 0.25
CA SER A 112 5.43 9.48 0.86
C SER A 112 4.99 9.57 2.33
N ALA A 113 5.94 9.57 3.25
CA ALA A 113 5.68 9.99 4.62
C ALA A 113 5.62 11.54 4.61
N GLU A 114 4.43 12.10 4.65
CA GLU A 114 4.21 13.51 4.96
C GLU A 114 4.13 13.71 6.47
#